data_6b40c4f872eb6bceb8bf4cba0ee4db35
#
_entry.id   6b40c4f872eb6bceb8bf4cba0ee4db35
#
_cell.length_a   1.000
_cell.length_b   1.000
_cell.length_c   1.000
_cell.angle_alpha   90.00
_cell.angle_beta   90.00
_cell.angle_gamma   90.00
#
_symmetry.space_group_name_H-M   'P 1'
#
loop_
_entity.id
_entity.type
_entity.pdbx_description
1 polymer ?
#
loop_
_entity_poly.entity_id
_entity_poly.type
_entity_poly.pdbx_seq_one_letter_code
_entity_poly.pdbx_strand_id
1 'polypeptide(L)'
;MLLQYKSIYVPQVDESDCGVACLAMILKKYHSRVSLAHLRHSARTNLEGTTALGLVKTAQAFNLKTEAVKADMSLFDPDTDIQYPFIVHVLKQGELLHYYVVLKATKNYLVIADPDPSVGLTKMSREKFSQEWTGIALFMVPNDDFEPVKEKKRNLLSLFPYMFKQKKLVTNIILAALLMTIISICSSYFLQGLIDTYIPSGTYQTLSILAIGLLIAYVFNSIFSYGQNFLLNILGQRLSIDLNLQYIRHIFELPMEFFVTRRTGEITSRFSDASRIIDALASTVISLFLDLSIVIVMGIVLAIQNSTLFMITLLALPVYAVVILSFSKKFEKMNNDQMESNAVLSSSVIEDIQGIETIKALNSEQTRYRKIDSQFVDYLKKSFRYSKTESLQSALKTFIQLSLNVIILWVGAKVVMNGQMSIGQLMTFNALLSYFVDPLQSIINLQPTLQSANVAQNRLNEVYMVKSEFQKDAQIRDAKQLAGDIEYHNVDYHYGYGIDVLKDVNLNIKQNDKLTIVGMSGSGKSTMVKLLVDFFSPSEGKLTFNGFDRSE
;
A
#
# COMPACT_ATOMS: atom_id res chain seq x y z
N MET A 1 -1.26 1.60 27.52
CA MET A 1 -2.10 2.78 27.27
C MET A 1 -2.18 3.15 25.78
N LEU A 2 -1.06 3.38 25.04
CA LEU A 2 -1.12 3.67 23.60
C LEU A 2 -1.68 2.49 22.78
N LEU A 3 -1.43 1.25 23.18
CA LEU A 3 -1.89 0.04 22.47
C LEU A 3 -3.42 -0.07 22.40
N GLN A 4 -4.16 0.45 23.38
CA GLN A 4 -5.63 0.41 23.39
C GLN A 4 -6.25 1.29 22.28
N TYR A 5 -5.54 2.34 21.85
CA TYR A 5 -5.99 3.25 20.80
C TYR A 5 -5.53 2.85 19.38
N LYS A 6 -4.68 1.81 19.28
CA LYS A 6 -4.19 1.33 17.98
C LYS A 6 -5.32 0.84 17.06
N SER A 7 -6.41 0.33 17.65
CA SER A 7 -7.59 -0.11 16.90
C SER A 7 -8.34 1.02 16.21
N ILE A 8 -8.24 2.26 16.74
CA ILE A 8 -8.93 3.44 16.22
C ILE A 8 -8.08 4.16 15.18
N TYR A 9 -6.75 4.09 15.29
CA TYR A 9 -5.83 4.83 14.45
C TYR A 9 -6.05 4.58 12.95
N VAL A 10 -6.06 5.67 12.18
CA VAL A 10 -6.12 5.69 10.71
C VAL A 10 -5.05 6.68 10.23
N PRO A 11 -4.01 6.22 9.51
CA PRO A 11 -3.02 7.12 8.94
C PRO A 11 -3.60 7.87 7.73
N GLN A 12 -3.10 9.07 7.48
CA GLN A 12 -3.33 9.76 6.22
C GLN A 12 -2.64 9.00 5.08
N VAL A 13 -3.16 9.15 3.87
CA VAL A 13 -2.62 8.53 2.66
C VAL A 13 -1.86 9.57 1.84
N ASP A 14 -2.39 10.77 1.76
CA ASP A 14 -1.82 11.93 1.08
C ASP A 14 -1.69 13.11 2.06
N GLU A 15 -0.88 14.11 1.73
CA GLU A 15 -0.62 15.27 2.61
C GLU A 15 -1.90 16.03 3.00
N SER A 16 -2.85 16.13 2.08
CA SER A 16 -4.13 16.83 2.28
C SER A 16 -5.17 16.05 3.10
N ASP A 17 -4.87 14.80 3.49
CA ASP A 17 -5.82 13.89 4.14
C ASP A 17 -5.89 14.02 5.67
N CYS A 18 -5.10 14.88 6.31
CA CYS A 18 -5.01 14.95 7.77
C CYS A 18 -6.38 15.12 8.44
N GLY A 19 -7.24 16.00 7.92
CA GLY A 19 -8.58 16.23 8.46
C GLY A 19 -9.50 15.03 8.32
N VAL A 20 -9.59 14.45 7.11
CA VAL A 20 -10.45 13.29 6.85
C VAL A 20 -9.95 12.02 7.54
N ALA A 21 -8.64 11.88 7.74
CA ALA A 21 -8.08 10.78 8.53
C ALA A 21 -8.45 10.91 10.01
N CYS A 22 -8.48 12.14 10.57
CA CYS A 22 -8.98 12.40 11.91
C CYS A 22 -10.47 12.05 12.01
N LEU A 23 -11.30 12.45 11.04
CA LEU A 23 -12.72 12.09 11.00
C LEU A 23 -12.93 10.57 10.89
N ALA A 24 -12.11 9.89 10.07
CA ALA A 24 -12.12 8.42 9.98
C ALA A 24 -11.80 7.74 11.32
N MET A 25 -10.91 8.32 12.14
CA MET A 25 -10.62 7.83 13.50
C MET A 25 -11.82 7.98 14.42
N ILE A 26 -12.53 9.13 14.37
CA ILE A 26 -13.77 9.34 15.13
C ILE A 26 -14.84 8.32 14.72
N LEU A 27 -15.11 8.18 13.42
CA LEU A 27 -16.07 7.20 12.88
C LEU A 27 -15.71 5.76 13.29
N LYS A 28 -14.42 5.43 13.27
CA LYS A 28 -13.92 4.09 13.65
C LYS A 28 -14.08 3.82 15.15
N LYS A 29 -14.00 4.84 16.00
CA LYS A 29 -14.34 4.74 17.43
C LYS A 29 -15.78 4.29 17.63
N TYR A 30 -16.68 4.74 16.75
CA TYR A 30 -18.10 4.37 16.74
C TYR A 30 -18.41 3.21 15.78
N HIS A 31 -17.44 2.32 15.56
CA HIS A 31 -17.55 1.08 14.77
C HIS A 31 -17.85 1.24 13.28
N SER A 32 -17.81 2.46 12.75
CA SER A 32 -17.86 2.71 11.31
C SER A 32 -16.50 2.53 10.65
N ARG A 33 -16.51 2.04 9.42
CA ARG A 33 -15.31 1.91 8.56
C ARG A 33 -15.62 2.52 7.22
N VAL A 34 -15.18 3.76 7.04
CA VAL A 34 -15.35 4.53 5.81
C VAL A 34 -13.98 4.78 5.20
N SER A 35 -13.88 4.72 3.87
CA SER A 35 -12.64 5.01 3.14
C SER A 35 -12.31 6.49 3.19
N LEU A 36 -11.01 6.82 3.12
CA LEU A 36 -10.59 8.22 3.03
C LEU A 36 -11.09 8.86 1.73
N ALA A 37 -11.17 8.10 0.63
CA ALA A 37 -11.72 8.59 -0.63
C ALA A 37 -13.17 9.07 -0.50
N HIS A 38 -14.02 8.31 0.18
CA HIS A 38 -15.41 8.71 0.45
C HIS A 38 -15.47 9.96 1.34
N LEU A 39 -14.67 9.99 2.41
CA LEU A 39 -14.62 11.15 3.29
C LEU A 39 -14.06 12.40 2.59
N ARG A 40 -13.03 12.25 1.73
CA ARG A 40 -12.52 13.35 0.90
C ARG A 40 -13.59 13.96 0.01
N HIS A 41 -14.33 13.11 -0.68
CA HIS A 41 -15.44 13.56 -1.54
C HIS A 41 -16.51 14.28 -0.72
N SER A 42 -16.98 13.68 0.37
CA SER A 42 -18.00 14.27 1.25
C SER A 42 -17.54 15.57 1.93
N ALA A 43 -16.28 15.62 2.36
CA ALA A 43 -15.68 16.79 3.01
C ALA A 43 -15.22 17.86 2.00
N ARG A 44 -15.30 17.57 0.70
CA ARG A 44 -14.81 18.41 -0.39
C ARG A 44 -13.36 18.85 -0.17
N THR A 45 -12.50 17.88 0.23
CA THR A 45 -11.06 18.09 0.44
C THR A 45 -10.40 18.51 -0.86
N ASN A 46 -9.61 19.58 -0.83
CA ASN A 46 -8.85 20.10 -1.98
C ASN A 46 -7.33 19.91 -1.79
N LEU A 47 -6.53 20.56 -2.63
CA LEU A 47 -5.06 20.49 -2.55
C LEU A 47 -4.48 21.11 -1.26
N GLU A 48 -5.19 22.04 -0.64
CA GLU A 48 -4.79 22.70 0.61
C GLU A 48 -5.22 21.90 1.84
N GLY A 49 -6.07 20.88 1.67
CA GLY A 49 -6.58 20.03 2.74
C GLY A 49 -8.10 20.13 2.93
N THR A 50 -8.56 19.82 4.13
CA THR A 50 -9.98 19.82 4.49
C THR A 50 -10.28 20.97 5.46
N THR A 51 -11.28 21.79 5.16
CA THR A 51 -11.73 22.85 6.07
C THR A 51 -12.46 22.26 7.29
N ALA A 52 -12.43 22.97 8.42
CA ALA A 52 -13.19 22.56 9.61
C ALA A 52 -14.69 22.43 9.32
N LEU A 53 -15.24 23.32 8.48
CA LEU A 53 -16.64 23.25 8.03
C LEU A 53 -16.90 21.98 7.21
N GLY A 54 -15.96 21.59 6.33
CA GLY A 54 -16.05 20.35 5.56
C GLY A 54 -16.11 19.12 6.46
N LEU A 55 -15.29 19.09 7.52
CA LEU A 55 -15.32 18.01 8.51
C LEU A 55 -16.65 17.96 9.27
N VAL A 56 -17.16 19.11 9.70
CA VAL A 56 -18.45 19.23 10.41
C VAL A 56 -19.60 18.75 9.53
N LYS A 57 -19.70 19.25 8.29
CA LYS A 57 -20.75 18.87 7.33
C LYS A 57 -20.71 17.38 7.00
N THR A 58 -19.51 16.84 6.80
CA THR A 58 -19.34 15.40 6.55
C THR A 58 -19.74 14.58 7.78
N ALA A 59 -19.33 14.97 8.98
CA ALA A 59 -19.72 14.27 10.20
C ALA A 59 -21.26 14.27 10.38
N GLN A 60 -21.93 15.40 10.08
CA GLN A 60 -23.39 15.50 10.10
C GLN A 60 -24.05 14.56 9.07
N ALA A 61 -23.48 14.43 7.87
CA ALA A 61 -23.96 13.50 6.83
C ALA A 61 -23.84 12.01 7.27
N PHE A 62 -22.96 11.72 8.22
CA PHE A 62 -22.86 10.40 8.88
C PHE A 62 -23.66 10.33 10.19
N ASN A 63 -24.65 11.20 10.40
CA ASN A 63 -25.48 11.25 11.58
C ASN A 63 -24.70 11.42 12.90
N LEU A 64 -23.60 12.20 12.87
CA LEU A 64 -22.92 12.65 14.07
C LEU A 64 -23.43 14.06 14.45
N LYS A 65 -23.77 14.27 15.71
CA LYS A 65 -23.97 15.60 16.28
C LYS A 65 -22.60 16.26 16.41
N THR A 66 -22.47 17.49 15.92
CA THR A 66 -21.20 18.19 15.85
C THR A 66 -21.26 19.52 16.56
N GLU A 67 -20.19 19.86 17.27
CA GLU A 67 -20.01 21.18 17.89
C GLU A 67 -18.57 21.65 17.63
N ALA A 68 -18.44 22.85 17.08
CA ALA A 68 -17.15 23.49 16.83
C ALA A 68 -16.98 24.63 17.83
N VAL A 69 -15.93 24.58 18.64
CA VAL A 69 -15.68 25.58 19.68
C VAL A 69 -14.29 26.19 19.52
N LYS A 70 -14.15 27.44 19.94
CA LYS A 70 -12.87 28.10 20.17
C LYS A 70 -12.63 28.19 21.67
N ALA A 71 -11.57 27.58 22.15
CA ALA A 71 -11.26 27.47 23.58
C ALA A 71 -9.78 27.71 23.85
N ASP A 72 -9.40 27.78 25.09
CA ASP A 72 -8.03 27.85 25.57
C ASP A 72 -7.63 26.53 26.29
N MET A 73 -6.42 26.48 26.84
CA MET A 73 -5.89 25.27 27.48
C MET A 73 -6.64 24.79 28.70
N SER A 74 -7.56 25.59 29.27
CA SER A 74 -8.45 25.18 30.36
C SER A 74 -9.43 24.08 29.93
N LEU A 75 -9.71 23.97 28.64
CA LEU A 75 -10.49 22.88 28.05
C LEU A 75 -9.96 21.49 28.46
N PHE A 76 -8.67 21.35 28.64
CA PHE A 76 -8.01 20.07 28.95
C PHE A 76 -7.74 19.88 30.44
N ASP A 77 -8.34 20.67 31.31
CA ASP A 77 -8.17 20.51 32.75
C ASP A 77 -8.93 19.28 33.28
N PRO A 78 -8.41 18.62 34.32
CA PRO A 78 -8.98 17.35 34.79
C PRO A 78 -10.43 17.43 35.27
N ASP A 79 -10.87 18.62 35.65
CA ASP A 79 -12.20 18.88 36.20
C ASP A 79 -13.24 19.21 35.10
N THR A 80 -12.81 19.26 33.84
CA THR A 80 -13.69 19.55 32.70
C THR A 80 -14.31 18.26 32.21
N ASP A 81 -15.66 18.18 32.21
CA ASP A 81 -16.38 17.00 31.70
C ASP A 81 -16.41 17.02 30.17
N ILE A 82 -15.37 16.48 29.55
CA ILE A 82 -15.20 16.42 28.09
C ILE A 82 -15.21 14.98 27.60
N GLN A 83 -15.97 14.74 26.55
CA GLN A 83 -16.02 13.44 25.90
C GLN A 83 -14.90 13.28 24.87
N TYR A 84 -14.01 12.31 25.11
CA TYR A 84 -12.95 11.90 24.18
C TYR A 84 -13.40 10.73 23.29
N PRO A 85 -12.90 10.61 22.05
CA PRO A 85 -11.97 11.49 21.32
C PRO A 85 -12.66 12.65 20.59
N PHE A 86 -11.90 13.71 20.29
CA PHE A 86 -12.34 14.82 19.44
C PHE A 86 -11.17 15.37 18.60
N ILE A 87 -11.49 16.13 17.54
CA ILE A 87 -10.51 16.66 16.59
C ILE A 87 -10.09 18.06 17.03
N VAL A 88 -8.81 18.39 16.88
CA VAL A 88 -8.25 19.73 17.11
C VAL A 88 -7.50 20.21 15.89
N HIS A 89 -7.60 21.50 15.60
CA HIS A 89 -6.83 22.15 14.55
C HIS A 89 -5.53 22.71 15.13
N VAL A 90 -4.42 22.48 14.44
CA VAL A 90 -3.08 22.85 14.92
C VAL A 90 -2.26 23.51 13.81
N LEU A 91 -1.27 24.30 14.20
CA LEU A 91 -0.23 24.86 13.34
C LEU A 91 1.08 24.17 13.68
N LYS A 92 1.38 23.09 12.99
CA LYS A 92 2.57 22.25 13.25
C LYS A 92 3.83 23.00 12.83
N GLN A 93 4.78 23.15 13.75
CA GLN A 93 6.04 23.88 13.54
C GLN A 93 5.89 25.36 13.11
N GLY A 94 4.72 25.96 13.36
CA GLY A 94 4.45 27.36 13.02
C GLY A 94 4.12 27.64 11.55
N GLU A 95 4.08 26.63 10.69
CA GLU A 95 3.87 26.80 9.23
C GLU A 95 2.78 25.89 8.66
N LEU A 96 2.66 24.64 9.12
CA LEU A 96 1.79 23.65 8.52
C LEU A 96 0.45 23.55 9.26
N LEU A 97 -0.64 23.92 8.58
CA LEU A 97 -2.00 23.69 9.06
C LEU A 97 -2.28 22.18 9.10
N HIS A 98 -2.70 21.65 10.26
CA HIS A 98 -2.85 20.23 10.46
C HIS A 98 -3.99 19.92 11.47
N TYR A 99 -4.39 18.65 11.56
CA TYR A 99 -5.38 18.19 12.53
C TYR A 99 -4.83 17.02 13.35
N TYR A 100 -5.15 17.03 14.66
CA TYR A 100 -4.93 15.90 15.56
C TYR A 100 -6.24 15.38 16.12
N VAL A 101 -6.27 14.11 16.51
CA VAL A 101 -7.33 13.58 17.38
C VAL A 101 -6.79 13.52 18.80
N VAL A 102 -7.42 14.21 19.73
CA VAL A 102 -7.12 14.10 21.16
C VAL A 102 -7.87 12.91 21.73
N LEU A 103 -7.10 11.94 22.24
CA LEU A 103 -7.63 10.68 22.76
C LEU A 103 -7.81 10.71 24.29
N LYS A 104 -7.00 11.50 24.97
CA LYS A 104 -7.02 11.68 26.41
C LYS A 104 -6.17 12.88 26.83
N ALA A 105 -6.60 13.64 27.81
CA ALA A 105 -5.75 14.62 28.51
C ALA A 105 -5.43 14.16 29.92
N THR A 106 -4.26 14.56 30.41
CA THR A 106 -3.79 14.39 31.80
C THR A 106 -3.18 15.70 32.28
N LYS A 107 -2.85 15.80 33.57
CA LYS A 107 -2.21 17.00 34.12
C LYS A 107 -0.91 17.40 33.39
N ASN A 108 -0.11 16.42 32.92
CA ASN A 108 1.24 16.65 32.39
C ASN A 108 1.34 16.50 30.86
N TYR A 109 0.46 15.73 30.22
CA TYR A 109 0.54 15.43 28.80
C TYR A 109 -0.84 15.10 28.20
N LEU A 110 -0.95 15.27 26.90
CA LEU A 110 -2.06 14.79 26.08
C LEU A 110 -1.63 13.54 25.31
N VAL A 111 -2.57 12.60 25.14
CA VAL A 111 -2.43 11.48 24.20
C VAL A 111 -3.11 11.89 22.92
N ILE A 112 -2.34 12.04 21.87
CA ILE A 112 -2.83 12.44 20.56
C ILE A 112 -2.62 11.33 19.53
N ALA A 113 -3.49 11.29 18.53
CA ALA A 113 -3.30 10.57 17.29
C ALA A 113 -3.04 11.59 16.18
N ASP A 114 -1.81 11.67 15.75
CA ASP A 114 -1.42 12.41 14.56
C ASP A 114 -1.67 11.49 13.36
N PRO A 115 -2.47 11.87 12.36
CA PRO A 115 -2.69 11.05 11.17
C PRO A 115 -1.43 10.86 10.31
N ASP A 116 -0.41 11.70 10.49
CA ASP A 116 0.91 11.52 9.90
C ASP A 116 1.54 10.20 10.42
N PRO A 117 1.78 9.20 9.53
CA PRO A 117 2.30 7.90 9.95
C PRO A 117 3.70 7.96 10.58
N SER A 118 4.47 9.03 10.34
CA SER A 118 5.79 9.23 10.96
C SER A 118 5.70 9.52 12.46
N VAL A 119 4.61 10.15 12.91
CA VAL A 119 4.35 10.50 14.32
C VAL A 119 3.37 9.49 14.95
N GLY A 120 2.21 9.29 14.35
CA GLY A 120 1.21 8.34 14.79
C GLY A 120 0.64 8.61 16.18
N LEU A 121 0.46 7.54 16.97
CA LEU A 121 0.00 7.64 18.34
C LEU A 121 1.15 8.08 19.28
N THR A 122 1.04 9.26 19.87
CA THR A 122 2.10 9.81 20.70
C THR A 122 1.56 10.48 21.97
N LYS A 123 2.46 10.66 22.96
CA LYS A 123 2.23 11.51 24.12
C LYS A 123 2.92 12.85 23.86
N MET A 124 2.19 13.93 23.94
CA MET A 124 2.68 15.29 23.73
C MET A 124 2.59 16.07 25.04
N SER A 125 3.62 16.83 25.40
CA SER A 125 3.56 17.71 26.57
C SER A 125 2.52 18.81 26.36
N ARG A 126 1.91 19.31 27.46
CA ARG A 126 0.93 20.40 27.38
C ARG A 126 1.55 21.68 26.79
N GLU A 127 2.81 21.94 27.06
CA GLU A 127 3.54 23.10 26.54
C GLU A 127 3.68 23.04 25.02
N LYS A 128 4.15 21.92 24.48
CA LYS A 128 4.27 21.73 23.02
C LYS A 128 2.91 21.79 22.35
N PHE A 129 1.89 21.14 22.93
CA PHE A 129 0.54 21.17 22.38
C PHE A 129 -0.03 22.59 22.36
N SER A 130 0.16 23.39 23.42
CA SER A 130 -0.32 24.77 23.48
C SER A 130 0.35 25.70 22.45
N GLN A 131 1.57 25.40 22.04
CA GLN A 131 2.29 26.14 20.97
C GLN A 131 1.74 25.82 19.58
N GLU A 132 1.27 24.60 19.37
CA GLU A 132 0.76 24.15 18.08
C GLU A 132 -0.76 24.36 17.94
N TRP A 133 -1.54 24.30 19.02
CA TRP A 133 -3.00 24.36 18.98
C TRP A 133 -3.51 25.77 18.66
N THR A 134 -4.40 25.89 17.69
CA THR A 134 -5.01 27.17 17.25
C THR A 134 -6.20 27.61 18.11
N GLY A 135 -6.56 26.82 19.14
CA GLY A 135 -7.74 27.04 19.96
C GLY A 135 -9.04 26.45 19.41
N ILE A 136 -9.01 25.80 18.22
CA ILE A 136 -10.20 25.21 17.60
C ILE A 136 -10.30 23.74 17.98
N ALA A 137 -11.46 23.32 18.48
CA ALA A 137 -11.81 21.94 18.77
C ALA A 137 -13.16 21.58 18.12
N LEU A 138 -13.23 20.37 17.54
CA LEU A 138 -14.41 19.83 16.87
C LEU A 138 -14.88 18.58 17.62
N PHE A 139 -15.98 18.68 18.32
CA PHE A 139 -16.62 17.57 19.02
C PHE A 139 -17.61 16.89 18.09
N MET A 140 -17.59 15.55 18.09
CA MET A 140 -18.41 14.73 17.20
C MET A 140 -18.88 13.49 17.98
N VAL A 141 -20.18 13.39 18.21
CA VAL A 141 -20.80 12.28 18.95
C VAL A 141 -21.96 11.70 18.13
N PRO A 142 -22.25 10.40 18.21
CA PRO A 142 -23.40 9.82 17.54
C PRO A 142 -24.69 10.48 17.98
N ASN A 143 -25.61 10.73 17.03
CA ASN A 143 -27.01 11.06 17.35
C ASN A 143 -27.84 9.77 17.46
N ASP A 144 -29.13 9.90 17.75
CA ASP A 144 -30.03 8.74 17.93
C ASP A 144 -30.21 7.92 16.63
N ASP A 145 -30.02 8.53 15.47
CA ASP A 145 -30.16 7.90 14.14
C ASP A 145 -28.82 7.39 13.58
N PHE A 146 -27.76 7.32 14.39
CA PHE A 146 -26.45 6.88 13.94
C PHE A 146 -26.41 5.38 13.68
N GLU A 147 -26.15 4.99 12.43
CA GLU A 147 -25.89 3.62 12.03
C GLU A 147 -24.44 3.43 11.57
N PRO A 148 -23.71 2.44 12.12
CA PRO A 148 -22.34 2.17 11.71
C PRO A 148 -22.21 1.73 10.26
N VAL A 149 -21.51 2.49 9.44
CA VAL A 149 -21.24 2.19 8.04
C VAL A 149 -20.00 1.29 7.94
N LYS A 150 -20.08 0.20 7.18
CA LYS A 150 -18.96 -0.73 6.94
C LYS A 150 -18.72 -0.90 5.44
N GLU A 151 -17.79 -0.15 4.89
CA GLU A 151 -17.36 -0.33 3.50
C GLU A 151 -16.49 -1.57 3.36
N LYS A 152 -16.69 -2.31 2.27
CA LYS A 152 -15.89 -3.49 1.93
C LYS A 152 -14.56 -3.04 1.34
N LYS A 153 -13.44 -3.28 2.05
CA LYS A 153 -12.10 -3.11 1.47
C LYS A 153 -11.74 -4.30 0.59
N ARG A 154 -11.18 -4.03 -0.59
CA ARG A 154 -10.52 -5.07 -1.39
C ARG A 154 -9.18 -5.39 -0.71
N ASN A 155 -9.01 -6.62 -0.25
CA ASN A 155 -7.75 -7.11 0.29
C ASN A 155 -6.90 -7.72 -0.84
N LEU A 156 -5.59 -7.89 -0.61
CA LEU A 156 -4.73 -8.62 -1.56
C LEU A 156 -5.30 -9.99 -1.94
N LEU A 157 -5.99 -10.66 -1.01
CA LEU A 157 -6.68 -11.93 -1.28
C LEU A 157 -7.77 -11.82 -2.35
N SER A 158 -8.37 -10.64 -2.55
CA SER A 158 -9.34 -10.42 -3.63
C SER A 158 -8.74 -10.43 -5.03
N LEU A 159 -7.39 -10.40 -5.12
CA LEU A 159 -6.66 -10.49 -6.39
C LEU A 159 -6.28 -11.94 -6.75
N PHE A 160 -6.39 -12.89 -5.82
CA PHE A 160 -6.15 -14.30 -6.08
C PHE A 160 -6.98 -14.88 -7.25
N PRO A 161 -8.26 -14.49 -7.47
CA PRO A 161 -9.02 -14.95 -8.63
C PRO A 161 -8.35 -14.63 -9.99
N TYR A 162 -7.57 -13.53 -10.09
CA TYR A 162 -6.82 -13.22 -11.31
C TYR A 162 -5.74 -14.27 -11.60
N MET A 163 -5.13 -14.84 -10.56
CA MET A 163 -4.16 -15.93 -10.68
C MET A 163 -4.83 -17.22 -11.14
N PHE A 164 -6.02 -17.53 -10.59
CA PHE A 164 -6.77 -18.72 -11.00
C PHE A 164 -7.27 -18.69 -12.46
N LYS A 165 -7.42 -17.49 -13.05
CA LYS A 165 -7.66 -17.37 -14.50
C LYS A 165 -6.50 -17.95 -15.31
N GLN A 166 -5.27 -17.94 -14.77
CA GLN A 166 -4.04 -18.43 -15.43
C GLN A 166 -3.65 -19.85 -14.98
N LYS A 167 -4.61 -20.68 -14.55
CA LYS A 167 -4.37 -22.01 -13.95
C LYS A 167 -3.43 -22.91 -14.78
N LYS A 168 -3.51 -22.89 -16.11
CA LYS A 168 -2.62 -23.68 -16.99
C LYS A 168 -1.16 -23.26 -16.86
N LEU A 169 -0.88 -21.94 -16.81
CA LEU A 169 0.47 -21.42 -16.61
C LEU A 169 1.01 -21.84 -15.24
N VAL A 170 0.23 -21.62 -14.18
CA VAL A 170 0.60 -22.00 -12.81
C VAL A 170 0.87 -23.50 -12.70
N THR A 171 0.02 -24.34 -13.27
CA THR A 171 0.23 -25.80 -13.27
C THR A 171 1.52 -26.21 -13.97
N ASN A 172 1.83 -25.64 -15.14
CA ASN A 172 3.08 -25.95 -15.86
C ASN A 172 4.32 -25.47 -15.10
N ILE A 173 4.24 -24.33 -14.41
CA ILE A 173 5.31 -23.81 -13.55
C ILE A 173 5.57 -24.79 -12.39
N ILE A 174 4.51 -25.26 -11.72
CA ILE A 174 4.62 -26.24 -10.63
C ILE A 174 5.20 -27.56 -11.15
N LEU A 175 4.76 -28.04 -12.29
CA LEU A 175 5.25 -29.29 -12.88
C LEU A 175 6.75 -29.19 -13.20
N ALA A 176 7.20 -28.08 -13.80
CA ALA A 176 8.62 -27.85 -14.06
C ALA A 176 9.43 -27.86 -12.75
N ALA A 177 8.95 -27.19 -11.69
CA ALA A 177 9.61 -27.18 -10.40
C ALA A 177 9.70 -28.59 -9.76
N LEU A 178 8.65 -29.39 -9.83
CA LEU A 178 8.65 -30.77 -9.32
C LEU A 178 9.66 -31.64 -10.10
N LEU A 179 9.74 -31.51 -11.43
CA LEU A 179 10.73 -32.23 -12.24
C LEU A 179 12.16 -31.82 -11.87
N MET A 180 12.42 -30.54 -11.67
CA MET A 180 13.73 -30.06 -11.18
C MET A 180 14.05 -30.59 -9.79
N THR A 181 13.06 -30.66 -8.90
CA THR A 181 13.21 -31.23 -7.56
C THR A 181 13.59 -32.72 -7.61
N ILE A 182 12.97 -33.48 -8.50
CA ILE A 182 13.31 -34.92 -8.71
C ILE A 182 14.77 -35.04 -9.19
N ILE A 183 15.20 -34.21 -10.15
CA ILE A 183 16.60 -34.24 -10.64
C ILE A 183 17.57 -33.89 -9.50
N SER A 184 17.24 -32.91 -8.64
CA SER A 184 18.04 -32.54 -7.47
C SER A 184 18.15 -33.68 -6.45
N ILE A 185 17.07 -34.41 -6.20
CA ILE A 185 17.06 -35.59 -5.34
C ILE A 185 17.97 -36.69 -5.95
N CYS A 186 17.80 -37.00 -7.23
CA CYS A 186 18.65 -37.98 -7.93
C CYS A 186 20.13 -37.61 -7.87
N SER A 187 20.45 -36.33 -8.05
CA SER A 187 21.84 -35.82 -7.93
C SER A 187 22.40 -36.03 -6.52
N SER A 188 21.61 -35.82 -5.48
CA SER A 188 22.04 -36.02 -4.09
C SER A 188 22.29 -37.51 -3.79
N TYR A 189 21.40 -38.39 -4.28
CA TYR A 189 21.62 -39.86 -4.13
C TYR A 189 22.77 -40.39 -4.97
N PHE A 190 23.12 -39.74 -6.10
CA PHE A 190 24.36 -40.06 -6.82
C PHE A 190 25.59 -39.85 -5.93
N LEU A 191 25.62 -38.76 -5.14
CA LEU A 191 26.69 -38.49 -4.18
C LEU A 191 26.80 -39.61 -3.13
N GLN A 192 25.66 -40.09 -2.63
CA GLN A 192 25.63 -41.24 -1.71
C GLN A 192 26.24 -42.48 -2.37
N GLY A 193 25.77 -42.85 -3.56
CA GLY A 193 26.29 -44.01 -4.28
C GLY A 193 27.78 -43.90 -4.60
N LEU A 194 28.25 -42.69 -4.90
CA LEU A 194 29.68 -42.42 -5.14
C LEU A 194 30.52 -42.79 -3.92
N ILE A 195 30.13 -42.31 -2.72
CA ILE A 195 30.89 -42.49 -1.48
C ILE A 195 30.76 -43.92 -0.93
N ASP A 196 29.54 -44.46 -0.91
CA ASP A 196 29.25 -45.73 -0.23
C ASP A 196 29.45 -46.94 -1.12
N THR A 197 29.36 -46.79 -2.44
CA THR A 197 29.32 -47.96 -3.33
C THR A 197 30.42 -47.93 -4.41
N TYR A 198 30.45 -46.88 -5.26
CA TYR A 198 31.24 -46.91 -6.47
C TYR A 198 32.74 -46.74 -6.22
N ILE A 199 33.15 -45.90 -5.27
CA ILE A 199 34.54 -45.72 -4.87
C ILE A 199 35.07 -46.99 -4.15
N PRO A 200 34.38 -47.50 -3.11
CA PRO A 200 34.86 -48.68 -2.40
C PRO A 200 34.88 -49.94 -3.26
N SER A 201 33.93 -50.12 -4.19
CA SER A 201 33.87 -51.30 -5.06
C SER A 201 34.69 -51.20 -6.35
N GLY A 202 35.27 -50.05 -6.65
CA GLY A 202 36.08 -49.83 -7.88
C GLY A 202 35.30 -50.00 -9.19
N THR A 203 33.99 -49.75 -9.22
CA THR A 203 33.09 -49.98 -10.35
C THR A 203 33.10 -48.79 -11.35
N TYR A 204 34.20 -48.58 -12.05
CA TYR A 204 34.40 -47.44 -12.97
C TYR A 204 33.36 -47.33 -14.09
N GLN A 205 32.94 -48.48 -14.69
CA GLN A 205 31.95 -48.45 -15.78
C GLN A 205 30.60 -47.95 -15.31
N THR A 206 30.07 -48.44 -14.17
CA THR A 206 28.81 -48.02 -13.61
C THR A 206 28.86 -46.55 -13.22
N LEU A 207 29.97 -46.11 -12.59
CA LEU A 207 30.16 -44.71 -12.23
C LEU A 207 30.12 -43.81 -13.46
N SER A 208 30.79 -44.19 -14.55
CA SER A 208 30.84 -43.40 -15.79
C SER A 208 29.43 -43.27 -16.43
N ILE A 209 28.67 -44.37 -16.48
CA ILE A 209 27.32 -44.38 -17.04
C ILE A 209 26.40 -43.44 -16.21
N LEU A 210 26.44 -43.54 -14.89
CA LEU A 210 25.61 -42.70 -14.00
C LEU A 210 26.04 -41.24 -14.08
N ALA A 211 27.34 -40.94 -14.16
CA ALA A 211 27.83 -39.58 -14.31
C ALA A 211 27.35 -38.94 -15.62
N ILE A 212 27.41 -39.68 -16.74
CA ILE A 212 26.89 -39.21 -18.03
C ILE A 212 25.38 -39.02 -17.96
N GLY A 213 24.67 -39.97 -17.35
CA GLY A 213 23.22 -39.87 -17.13
C GLY A 213 22.83 -38.61 -16.33
N LEU A 214 23.63 -38.31 -15.28
CA LEU A 214 23.41 -37.10 -14.47
C LEU A 214 23.72 -35.81 -15.24
N LEU A 215 24.76 -35.79 -16.07
CA LEU A 215 25.04 -34.66 -16.96
C LEU A 215 23.89 -34.39 -17.92
N ILE A 216 23.33 -35.46 -18.52
CA ILE A 216 22.13 -35.32 -19.36
C ILE A 216 20.93 -34.78 -18.54
N ALA A 217 20.71 -35.29 -17.32
CA ALA A 217 19.68 -34.80 -16.44
C ALA A 217 19.84 -33.31 -16.08
N TYR A 218 21.07 -32.83 -15.93
CA TYR A 218 21.36 -31.40 -15.73
C TYR A 218 21.07 -30.53 -16.95
N VAL A 219 21.23 -31.05 -18.17
CA VAL A 219 20.75 -30.36 -19.38
C VAL A 219 19.25 -30.19 -19.33
N PHE A 220 18.48 -31.23 -18.98
CA PHE A 220 17.05 -31.13 -18.81
C PHE A 220 16.67 -30.19 -17.67
N ASN A 221 17.40 -30.24 -16.55
CA ASN A 221 17.18 -29.29 -15.43
C ASN A 221 17.31 -27.83 -15.87
N SER A 222 18.33 -27.53 -16.71
CA SER A 222 18.54 -26.19 -17.26
C SER A 222 17.39 -25.77 -18.21
N ILE A 223 16.90 -26.71 -19.03
CA ILE A 223 15.74 -26.47 -19.93
C ILE A 223 14.48 -26.20 -19.10
N PHE A 224 14.22 -27.01 -18.07
CA PHE A 224 13.05 -26.80 -17.20
C PHE A 224 13.15 -25.50 -16.41
N SER A 225 14.35 -25.13 -15.92
CA SER A 225 14.59 -23.85 -15.25
C SER A 225 14.32 -22.66 -16.18
N TYR A 226 14.84 -22.72 -17.42
CA TYR A 226 14.54 -21.71 -18.42
C TYR A 226 13.04 -21.61 -18.71
N GLY A 227 12.39 -22.75 -18.96
CA GLY A 227 10.95 -22.82 -19.21
C GLY A 227 10.12 -22.27 -18.05
N GLN A 228 10.47 -22.62 -16.83
CA GLN A 228 9.82 -22.12 -15.61
C GLN A 228 9.94 -20.59 -15.50
N ASN A 229 11.16 -20.05 -15.64
CA ASN A 229 11.38 -18.59 -15.58
C ASN A 229 10.65 -17.86 -16.70
N PHE A 230 10.63 -18.44 -17.92
CA PHE A 230 9.89 -17.89 -19.05
C PHE A 230 8.37 -17.83 -18.77
N LEU A 231 7.80 -18.90 -18.21
CA LEU A 231 6.38 -18.95 -17.86
C LEU A 231 6.06 -17.98 -16.70
N LEU A 232 6.96 -17.81 -15.72
CA LEU A 232 6.81 -16.83 -14.64
C LEU A 232 6.81 -15.40 -15.19
N ASN A 233 7.68 -15.09 -16.14
CA ASN A 233 7.70 -13.79 -16.81
C ASN A 233 6.40 -13.52 -17.58
N ILE A 234 5.87 -14.52 -18.30
CA ILE A 234 4.56 -14.41 -18.97
C ILE A 234 3.44 -14.16 -17.96
N LEU A 235 3.45 -14.87 -16.83
CA LEU A 235 2.46 -14.68 -15.77
C LEU A 235 2.51 -13.25 -15.21
N GLY A 236 3.70 -12.75 -14.89
CA GLY A 236 3.92 -11.39 -14.42
C GLY A 236 3.43 -10.35 -15.42
N GLN A 237 3.76 -10.51 -16.71
CA GLN A 237 3.30 -9.60 -17.77
C GLN A 237 1.78 -9.59 -17.91
N ARG A 238 1.11 -10.76 -17.89
CA ARG A 238 -0.36 -10.83 -17.98
C ARG A 238 -1.04 -10.16 -16.80
N LEU A 239 -0.53 -10.40 -15.58
CA LEU A 239 -1.04 -9.72 -14.39
C LEU A 239 -0.83 -8.21 -14.47
N SER A 240 0.32 -7.78 -15.01
CA SER A 240 0.66 -6.36 -15.21
C SER A 240 -0.31 -5.68 -16.18
N ILE A 241 -0.58 -6.31 -17.32
CA ILE A 241 -1.53 -5.78 -18.31
C ILE A 241 -2.92 -5.64 -17.68
N ASP A 242 -3.42 -6.68 -17.03
CA ASP A 242 -4.77 -6.68 -16.45
C ASP A 242 -4.92 -5.58 -15.38
N LEU A 243 -3.98 -5.46 -14.46
CA LEU A 243 -4.06 -4.50 -13.36
C LEU A 243 -3.83 -3.06 -13.84
N ASN A 244 -2.79 -2.82 -14.65
CA ASN A 244 -2.47 -1.47 -15.09
C ASN A 244 -3.52 -0.90 -16.06
N LEU A 245 -4.01 -1.71 -17.01
CA LEU A 245 -5.05 -1.23 -17.92
C LEU A 245 -6.39 -1.01 -17.22
N GLN A 246 -6.74 -1.83 -16.22
CA GLN A 246 -7.93 -1.58 -15.39
C GLN A 246 -7.79 -0.28 -14.60
N TYR A 247 -6.61 0.00 -14.04
CA TYR A 247 -6.35 1.25 -13.33
C TYR A 247 -6.50 2.46 -14.28
N ILE A 248 -5.82 2.44 -15.43
CA ILE A 248 -5.90 3.53 -16.41
C ILE A 248 -7.33 3.74 -16.90
N ARG A 249 -8.05 2.66 -17.20
CA ARG A 249 -9.47 2.76 -17.60
C ARG A 249 -10.27 3.44 -16.50
N HIS A 250 -10.12 3.00 -15.26
CA HIS A 250 -10.86 3.57 -14.14
C HIS A 250 -10.53 5.06 -13.95
N ILE A 251 -9.25 5.46 -14.07
CA ILE A 251 -8.84 6.87 -14.01
C ILE A 251 -9.58 7.70 -15.06
N PHE A 252 -9.65 7.25 -16.30
CA PHE A 252 -10.36 7.99 -17.35
C PHE A 252 -11.90 8.02 -17.17
N GLU A 253 -12.42 7.18 -16.32
CA GLU A 253 -13.85 7.13 -15.96
C GLU A 253 -14.17 7.98 -14.71
N LEU A 254 -13.17 8.60 -14.06
CA LEU A 254 -13.39 9.40 -12.85
C LEU A 254 -13.85 10.82 -13.16
N PRO A 255 -14.71 11.41 -12.31
CA PRO A 255 -15.19 12.77 -12.49
C PRO A 255 -14.05 13.80 -12.40
N MET A 256 -14.21 14.95 -13.06
CA MET A 256 -13.21 16.02 -13.10
C MET A 256 -12.84 16.53 -11.71
N GLU A 257 -13.77 16.49 -10.75
CA GLU A 257 -13.53 16.86 -9.35
C GLU A 257 -12.37 16.08 -8.72
N PHE A 258 -12.21 14.80 -9.10
CA PHE A 258 -11.10 13.96 -8.64
C PHE A 258 -9.73 14.54 -9.05
N PHE A 259 -9.62 15.05 -10.29
CA PHE A 259 -8.36 15.56 -10.84
C PHE A 259 -8.00 16.95 -10.29
N VAL A 260 -9.01 17.80 -10.06
CA VAL A 260 -8.79 19.17 -9.53
C VAL A 260 -8.39 19.14 -8.05
N THR A 261 -8.83 18.12 -7.31
CA THR A 261 -8.57 17.98 -5.87
C THR A 261 -7.32 17.18 -5.54
N ARG A 262 -6.57 16.70 -6.54
CA ARG A 262 -5.36 15.87 -6.35
C ARG A 262 -4.20 16.34 -7.20
N ARG A 263 -3.00 16.15 -6.67
CA ARG A 263 -1.77 16.44 -7.44
C ARG A 263 -1.55 15.35 -8.49
N THR A 264 -1.11 15.73 -9.67
CA THR A 264 -0.78 14.77 -10.76
C THR A 264 0.23 13.73 -10.30
N GLY A 265 1.22 14.12 -9.47
CA GLY A 265 2.21 13.21 -8.89
C GLY A 265 1.58 12.12 -7.98
N GLU A 266 0.51 12.44 -7.25
CA GLU A 266 -0.24 11.45 -6.46
C GLU A 266 -0.88 10.40 -7.38
N ILE A 267 -1.56 10.83 -8.44
CA ILE A 267 -2.24 9.94 -9.40
C ILE A 267 -1.22 9.03 -10.10
N THR A 268 -0.10 9.59 -10.58
CA THR A 268 0.94 8.81 -11.27
C THR A 268 1.69 7.87 -10.34
N SER A 269 1.86 8.21 -9.06
CA SER A 269 2.50 7.32 -8.08
C SER A 269 1.69 6.03 -7.85
N ARG A 270 0.35 6.08 -7.97
CA ARG A 270 -0.52 4.89 -7.88
C ARG A 270 -0.29 3.89 -9.02
N PHE A 271 0.13 4.36 -10.19
CA PHE A 271 0.55 3.47 -11.27
C PHE A 271 1.79 2.64 -10.88
N SER A 272 2.74 3.26 -10.18
CA SER A 272 3.90 2.54 -9.62
C SER A 272 3.51 1.59 -8.48
N ASP A 273 2.48 1.93 -7.69
CA ASP A 273 1.95 1.04 -6.66
C ASP A 273 1.36 -0.25 -7.26
N ALA A 274 0.75 -0.19 -8.46
CA ALA A 274 0.28 -1.38 -9.17
C ALA A 274 1.41 -2.37 -9.47
N SER A 275 2.60 -1.90 -9.86
CA SER A 275 3.77 -2.76 -10.08
C SER A 275 4.19 -3.50 -8.81
N ARG A 276 4.17 -2.85 -7.65
CA ARG A 276 4.47 -3.51 -6.35
C ARG A 276 3.49 -4.61 -6.00
N ILE A 277 2.21 -4.41 -6.32
CA ILE A 277 1.17 -5.44 -6.14
C ILE A 277 1.44 -6.63 -7.06
N ILE A 278 1.81 -6.37 -8.32
CA ILE A 278 2.13 -7.41 -9.30
C ILE A 278 3.33 -8.24 -8.86
N ASP A 279 4.41 -7.57 -8.42
CA ASP A 279 5.62 -8.22 -7.91
C ASP A 279 5.31 -9.09 -6.68
N ALA A 280 4.47 -8.59 -5.77
CA ALA A 280 4.02 -9.35 -4.62
C ALA A 280 3.15 -10.56 -5.00
N LEU A 281 2.25 -10.40 -5.97
CA LEU A 281 1.43 -11.52 -6.46
C LEU A 281 2.30 -12.57 -7.14
N ALA A 282 3.22 -12.17 -8.02
CA ALA A 282 4.15 -13.08 -8.67
C ALA A 282 5.02 -13.83 -7.65
N SER A 283 5.61 -13.11 -6.68
CA SER A 283 6.40 -13.70 -5.59
C SER A 283 5.57 -14.65 -4.72
N THR A 284 4.31 -14.30 -4.45
CA THR A 284 3.40 -15.15 -3.67
C THR A 284 3.07 -16.46 -4.40
N VAL A 285 2.87 -16.42 -5.73
CA VAL A 285 2.70 -17.64 -6.53
C VAL A 285 3.90 -18.54 -6.40
N ILE A 286 5.09 -17.97 -6.60
CA ILE A 286 6.34 -18.73 -6.49
C ILE A 286 6.43 -19.37 -5.11
N SER A 287 6.33 -18.59 -4.06
CA SER A 287 6.57 -19.10 -2.69
C SER A 287 5.47 -20.01 -2.18
N LEU A 288 4.19 -19.74 -2.45
CA LEU A 288 3.12 -20.62 -1.95
C LEU A 288 2.97 -21.92 -2.75
N PHE A 289 3.19 -21.87 -4.06
CA PHE A 289 2.96 -23.07 -4.89
C PHE A 289 4.25 -23.83 -5.19
N LEU A 290 5.37 -23.15 -5.43
CA LEU A 290 6.66 -23.80 -5.73
C LEU A 290 7.39 -24.15 -4.44
N ASP A 291 7.76 -23.14 -3.65
CA ASP A 291 8.61 -23.34 -2.48
C ASP A 291 7.95 -24.25 -1.45
N LEU A 292 6.63 -24.07 -1.21
CA LEU A 292 5.89 -24.95 -0.29
C LEU A 292 5.83 -26.40 -0.79
N SER A 293 5.63 -26.61 -2.10
CA SER A 293 5.65 -27.96 -2.69
C SER A 293 7.03 -28.62 -2.53
N ILE A 294 8.10 -27.86 -2.77
CA ILE A 294 9.48 -28.34 -2.61
C ILE A 294 9.77 -28.67 -1.14
N VAL A 295 9.38 -27.78 -0.21
CA VAL A 295 9.55 -28.00 1.24
C VAL A 295 8.84 -29.27 1.70
N ILE A 296 7.61 -29.52 1.23
CA ILE A 296 6.86 -30.73 1.58
C ILE A 296 7.57 -31.97 1.04
N VAL A 297 7.93 -32.00 -0.24
CA VAL A 297 8.60 -33.17 -0.87
C VAL A 297 9.95 -33.42 -0.22
N MET A 298 10.78 -32.38 -0.06
CA MET A 298 12.10 -32.50 0.56
C MET A 298 12.01 -32.85 2.04
N GLY A 299 11.01 -32.30 2.76
CA GLY A 299 10.76 -32.67 4.15
C GLY A 299 10.45 -34.16 4.32
N ILE A 300 9.62 -34.73 3.43
CA ILE A 300 9.31 -36.17 3.44
C ILE A 300 10.59 -36.98 3.16
N VAL A 301 11.38 -36.60 2.15
CA VAL A 301 12.63 -37.30 1.81
C VAL A 301 13.63 -37.26 2.97
N LEU A 302 13.85 -36.11 3.60
CA LEU A 302 14.73 -35.96 4.75
C LEU A 302 14.24 -36.77 5.97
N ALA A 303 12.92 -36.79 6.22
CA ALA A 303 12.33 -37.56 7.32
C ALA A 303 12.52 -39.08 7.14
N ILE A 304 12.37 -39.58 5.90
CA ILE A 304 12.58 -41.00 5.57
C ILE A 304 14.08 -41.35 5.69
N GLN A 305 14.99 -40.44 5.28
CA GLN A 305 16.42 -40.69 5.31
C GLN A 305 16.99 -40.79 6.73
N ASN A 306 16.63 -39.83 7.60
CA ASN A 306 16.96 -39.87 9.02
C ASN A 306 16.03 -38.95 9.85
N SER A 307 15.13 -39.53 10.61
CA SER A 307 14.15 -38.80 11.41
C SER A 307 14.78 -37.95 12.52
N THR A 308 15.90 -38.39 13.11
CA THR A 308 16.58 -37.64 14.19
C THR A 308 17.19 -36.34 13.64
N LEU A 309 17.90 -36.39 12.52
CA LEU A 309 18.46 -35.21 11.88
C LEU A 309 17.37 -34.27 11.35
N PHE A 310 16.28 -34.84 10.83
CA PHE A 310 15.15 -34.05 10.38
C PHE A 310 14.45 -33.29 11.54
N MET A 311 14.28 -33.91 12.72
CA MET A 311 13.75 -33.23 13.90
C MET A 311 14.63 -32.06 14.36
N ILE A 312 15.97 -32.21 14.27
CA ILE A 312 16.90 -31.09 14.54
C ILE A 312 16.69 -29.96 13.53
N THR A 313 16.52 -30.30 12.26
CA THR A 313 16.22 -29.33 11.20
C THR A 313 14.91 -28.58 11.51
N LEU A 314 13.86 -29.29 11.93
CA LEU A 314 12.58 -28.68 12.31
C LEU A 314 12.73 -27.73 13.52
N LEU A 315 13.58 -28.06 14.51
CA LEU A 315 13.84 -27.19 15.65
C LEU A 315 14.53 -25.87 15.28
N ALA A 316 15.21 -25.79 14.14
CA ALA A 316 15.77 -24.54 13.64
C ALA A 316 14.70 -23.59 13.09
N LEU A 317 13.52 -24.08 12.64
CA LEU A 317 12.47 -23.24 12.06
C LEU A 317 11.90 -22.20 13.02
N PRO A 318 11.55 -22.52 14.29
CA PRO A 318 11.16 -21.50 15.26
C PRO A 318 12.22 -20.43 15.47
N VAL A 319 13.51 -20.78 15.44
CA VAL A 319 14.61 -19.80 15.58
C VAL A 319 14.63 -18.83 14.40
N TYR A 320 14.50 -19.34 13.17
CA TYR A 320 14.32 -18.48 11.99
C TYR A 320 13.09 -17.58 12.12
N ALA A 321 11.95 -18.15 12.53
CA ALA A 321 10.71 -17.40 12.70
C ALA A 321 10.86 -16.26 13.73
N VAL A 322 11.51 -16.53 14.86
CA VAL A 322 11.78 -15.50 15.90
C VAL A 322 12.63 -14.36 15.34
N VAL A 323 13.72 -14.66 14.60
CA VAL A 323 14.54 -13.62 14.00
C VAL A 323 13.70 -12.75 13.05
N ILE A 324 12.91 -13.35 12.18
CA ILE A 324 12.14 -12.62 11.18
C ILE A 324 11.04 -11.77 11.81
N LEU A 325 10.28 -12.34 12.75
CA LEU A 325 9.20 -11.62 13.44
C LEU A 325 9.72 -10.48 14.30
N SER A 326 10.92 -10.61 14.88
CA SER A 326 11.57 -9.56 15.67
C SER A 326 11.89 -8.30 14.85
N PHE A 327 12.20 -8.48 13.57
CA PHE A 327 12.53 -7.37 12.67
C PHE A 327 11.29 -6.82 11.92
N SER A 328 10.19 -7.55 11.86
CA SER A 328 9.05 -7.22 10.99
C SER A 328 8.46 -5.82 11.23
N LYS A 329 8.18 -5.47 12.50
CA LYS A 329 7.64 -4.14 12.86
C LYS A 329 8.64 -3.01 12.59
N LYS A 330 9.93 -3.30 12.75
CA LYS A 330 11.00 -2.34 12.49
C LYS A 330 11.11 -2.06 11.00
N PHE A 331 11.05 -3.10 10.17
CA PHE A 331 11.03 -2.96 8.71
C PHE A 331 9.80 -2.20 8.21
N GLU A 332 8.61 -2.51 8.73
CA GLU A 332 7.38 -1.79 8.39
C GLU A 332 7.55 -0.28 8.60
N LYS A 333 8.03 0.13 9.80
CA LYS A 333 8.27 1.54 10.09
C LYS A 333 9.31 2.16 9.15
N MET A 334 10.47 1.50 9.00
CA MET A 334 11.57 2.04 8.19
C MET A 334 11.21 2.11 6.69
N ASN A 335 10.42 1.16 6.19
CA ASN A 335 9.91 1.19 4.83
C ASN A 335 8.94 2.37 4.62
N ASN A 336 8.04 2.61 5.57
CA ASN A 336 7.14 3.76 5.52
C ASN A 336 7.91 5.08 5.54
N ASP A 337 8.89 5.24 6.46
CA ASP A 337 9.73 6.43 6.56
C ASP A 337 10.51 6.69 5.25
N GLN A 338 11.01 5.63 4.60
CA GLN A 338 11.73 5.72 3.33
C GLN A 338 10.78 6.09 2.17
N MET A 339 9.61 5.46 2.11
CA MET A 339 8.60 5.75 1.07
C MET A 339 8.09 7.18 1.15
N GLU A 340 7.83 7.68 2.35
CA GLU A 340 7.42 9.06 2.60
C GLU A 340 8.49 10.05 2.14
N SER A 341 9.75 9.85 2.56
CA SER A 341 10.86 10.71 2.16
C SER A 341 11.08 10.72 0.65
N ASN A 342 10.90 9.55 -0.02
CA ASN A 342 10.96 9.46 -1.49
C ASN A 342 9.79 10.21 -2.17
N ALA A 343 8.60 10.17 -1.59
CA ALA A 343 7.44 10.88 -2.10
C ALA A 343 7.64 12.42 -2.02
N VAL A 344 8.13 12.91 -0.87
CA VAL A 344 8.46 14.33 -0.67
C VAL A 344 9.52 14.80 -1.67
N LEU A 345 10.60 14.04 -1.82
CA LEU A 345 11.65 14.34 -2.80
C LEU A 345 11.10 14.39 -4.23
N SER A 346 10.36 13.37 -4.63
CA SER A 346 9.78 13.27 -5.99
C SER A 346 8.80 14.41 -6.27
N SER A 347 7.93 14.73 -5.29
CA SER A 347 7.02 15.88 -5.41
C SER A 347 7.78 17.21 -5.59
N SER A 348 8.83 17.44 -4.79
CA SER A 348 9.63 18.66 -4.90
C SER A 348 10.34 18.77 -6.25
N VAL A 349 10.89 17.67 -6.78
CA VAL A 349 11.53 17.66 -8.10
C VAL A 349 10.52 17.94 -9.21
N ILE A 350 9.33 17.33 -9.16
CA ILE A 350 8.26 17.57 -10.15
C ILE A 350 7.81 19.03 -10.09
N GLU A 351 7.58 19.57 -8.89
CA GLU A 351 7.17 20.96 -8.67
C GLU A 351 8.21 21.94 -9.22
N ASP A 352 9.50 21.70 -8.95
CA ASP A 352 10.58 22.56 -9.41
C ASP A 352 10.74 22.52 -10.94
N ILE A 353 10.56 21.36 -11.57
CA ILE A 353 10.59 21.23 -13.04
C ILE A 353 9.38 21.93 -13.66
N GLN A 354 8.20 21.78 -13.08
CA GLN A 354 6.99 22.46 -13.56
C GLN A 354 7.07 23.98 -13.39
N GLY A 355 7.70 24.44 -12.30
CA GLY A 355 7.91 25.87 -11.99
C GLY A 355 9.23 26.43 -12.48
N ILE A 356 9.93 25.78 -13.42
CA ILE A 356 11.30 26.15 -13.82
C ILE A 356 11.43 27.58 -14.35
N GLU A 357 10.41 28.10 -15.04
CA GLU A 357 10.38 29.48 -15.51
C GLU A 357 10.42 30.46 -14.34
N THR A 358 9.65 30.23 -13.30
CA THR A 358 9.62 31.04 -12.08
C THR A 358 10.96 30.98 -11.35
N ILE A 359 11.55 29.78 -11.23
CA ILE A 359 12.86 29.59 -10.60
C ILE A 359 13.93 30.39 -11.35
N LYS A 360 13.91 30.32 -12.68
CA LYS A 360 14.83 31.09 -13.55
C LYS A 360 14.59 32.58 -13.46
N ALA A 361 13.33 33.02 -13.51
CA ALA A 361 12.99 34.45 -13.42
C ALA A 361 13.42 35.10 -12.11
N LEU A 362 13.37 34.30 -10.99
CA LEU A 362 13.75 34.79 -9.66
C LEU A 362 15.21 34.50 -9.28
N ASN A 363 16.01 33.91 -10.18
CA ASN A 363 17.41 33.49 -9.94
C ASN A 363 17.56 32.67 -8.65
N SER A 364 16.61 31.75 -8.40
CA SER A 364 16.49 31.00 -7.15
C SER A 364 16.98 29.54 -7.23
N GLU A 365 17.73 29.19 -8.30
CA GLU A 365 18.21 27.81 -8.55
C GLU A 365 19.02 27.25 -7.39
N GLN A 366 19.91 28.07 -6.80
CA GLN A 366 20.75 27.63 -5.69
C GLN A 366 19.93 27.31 -4.43
N THR A 367 18.87 28.06 -4.19
CA THR A 367 17.98 27.84 -3.03
C THR A 367 17.17 26.55 -3.22
N ARG A 368 16.62 26.35 -4.43
CA ARG A 368 15.88 25.11 -4.76
C ARG A 368 16.80 23.90 -4.77
N TYR A 369 18.00 24.02 -5.34
CA TYR A 369 19.00 22.94 -5.29
C TYR A 369 19.33 22.51 -3.85
N ARG A 370 19.59 23.47 -2.92
CA ARG A 370 19.85 23.14 -1.51
C ARG A 370 18.69 22.42 -0.84
N LYS A 371 17.44 22.81 -1.19
CA LYS A 371 16.24 22.12 -0.68
C LYS A 371 16.20 20.67 -1.17
N ILE A 372 16.36 20.46 -2.48
CA ILE A 372 16.40 19.10 -3.08
C ILE A 372 17.56 18.28 -2.49
N ASP A 373 18.76 18.85 -2.36
CA ASP A 373 19.93 18.18 -1.77
C ASP A 373 19.63 17.72 -0.35
N SER A 374 19.05 18.58 0.50
CA SER A 374 18.65 18.24 1.86
C SER A 374 17.63 17.08 1.90
N GLN A 375 16.62 17.11 1.04
CA GLN A 375 15.59 16.06 0.95
C GLN A 375 16.17 14.76 0.42
N PHE A 376 17.07 14.82 -0.56
CA PHE A 376 17.76 13.66 -1.11
C PHE A 376 18.67 13.00 -0.06
N VAL A 377 19.41 13.79 0.70
CA VAL A 377 20.24 13.29 1.81
C VAL A 377 19.39 12.65 2.91
N ASP A 378 18.20 13.19 3.22
CA ASP A 378 17.27 12.56 4.18
C ASP A 378 16.77 11.21 3.67
N TYR A 379 16.34 11.15 2.41
CA TYR A 379 15.96 9.88 1.75
C TYR A 379 17.09 8.86 1.80
N LEU A 380 18.33 9.26 1.45
CA LEU A 380 19.49 8.36 1.49
C LEU A 380 19.80 7.86 2.90
N LYS A 381 19.68 8.71 3.93
CA LYS A 381 19.85 8.31 5.34
C LYS A 381 18.82 7.25 5.76
N LYS A 382 17.56 7.43 5.37
CA LYS A 382 16.47 6.49 5.66
C LYS A 382 16.67 5.17 4.91
N SER A 383 17.02 5.24 3.62
CA SER A 383 17.35 4.10 2.78
C SER A 383 18.53 3.30 3.34
N PHE A 384 19.60 3.98 3.75
CA PHE A 384 20.76 3.36 4.36
C PHE A 384 20.42 2.64 5.69
N ARG A 385 19.56 3.24 6.53
CA ARG A 385 19.09 2.57 7.76
C ARG A 385 18.34 1.29 7.45
N TYR A 386 17.47 1.32 6.44
CA TYR A 386 16.75 0.14 5.98
C TYR A 386 17.73 -0.94 5.53
N SER A 387 18.62 -0.64 4.58
CA SER A 387 19.62 -1.59 4.05
C SER A 387 20.56 -2.12 5.13
N LYS A 388 21.01 -1.27 6.08
CA LYS A 388 21.82 -1.71 7.23
C LYS A 388 21.08 -2.74 8.08
N THR A 389 19.79 -2.52 8.34
CA THR A 389 18.97 -3.44 9.16
C THR A 389 18.71 -4.73 8.41
N GLU A 390 18.48 -4.67 7.09
CA GLU A 390 18.32 -5.81 6.20
C GLU A 390 19.60 -6.67 6.15
N SER A 391 20.77 -6.03 6.01
CA SER A 391 22.06 -6.71 6.05
C SER A 391 22.30 -7.41 7.38
N LEU A 392 21.93 -6.79 8.50
CA LEU A 392 22.02 -7.43 9.83
C LEU A 392 21.11 -8.65 9.93
N GLN A 393 19.86 -8.54 9.48
CA GLN A 393 18.95 -9.69 9.48
C GLN A 393 19.46 -10.81 8.58
N SER A 394 19.98 -10.48 7.40
CA SER A 394 20.59 -11.45 6.47
C SER A 394 21.79 -12.17 7.10
N ALA A 395 22.68 -11.43 7.76
CA ALA A 395 23.82 -12.00 8.48
C ALA A 395 23.37 -12.97 9.59
N LEU A 396 22.34 -12.63 10.35
CA LEU A 396 21.77 -13.52 11.38
C LEU A 396 21.19 -14.80 10.77
N LYS A 397 20.47 -14.68 9.65
CA LYS A 397 19.95 -15.86 8.92
C LYS A 397 21.08 -16.77 8.43
N THR A 398 22.10 -16.20 7.83
CA THR A 398 23.29 -16.94 7.36
C THR A 398 24.00 -17.63 8.53
N PHE A 399 24.14 -16.94 9.68
CA PHE A 399 24.72 -17.53 10.89
C PHE A 399 23.91 -18.74 11.37
N ILE A 400 22.57 -18.66 11.41
CA ILE A 400 21.70 -19.78 11.79
C ILE A 400 21.87 -20.93 10.79
N GLN A 401 21.90 -20.66 9.50
CA GLN A 401 22.07 -21.67 8.44
C GLN A 401 23.41 -22.41 8.58
N LEU A 402 24.51 -21.68 8.74
CA LEU A 402 25.85 -22.27 8.93
C LEU A 402 25.92 -23.05 10.23
N SER A 403 25.32 -22.54 11.32
CA SER A 403 25.25 -23.25 12.61
C SER A 403 24.45 -24.54 12.49
N LEU A 404 23.30 -24.51 11.81
CA LEU A 404 22.48 -25.69 11.55
C LEU A 404 23.29 -26.74 10.76
N ASN A 405 24.01 -26.32 9.72
CA ASN A 405 24.85 -27.20 8.92
C ASN A 405 25.91 -27.90 9.78
N VAL A 406 26.61 -27.15 10.63
CA VAL A 406 27.61 -27.73 11.57
C VAL A 406 26.95 -28.69 12.56
N ILE A 407 25.80 -28.35 13.12
CA ILE A 407 25.07 -29.21 14.08
C ILE A 407 24.63 -30.53 13.40
N ILE A 408 24.09 -30.44 12.18
CA ILE A 408 23.68 -31.62 11.40
C ILE A 408 24.88 -32.53 11.11
N LEU A 409 26.02 -31.95 10.67
CA LEU A 409 27.23 -32.74 10.43
C LEU A 409 27.79 -33.34 11.73
N TRP A 410 27.79 -32.58 12.82
CA TRP A 410 28.29 -33.07 14.12
C TRP A 410 27.45 -34.19 14.71
N VAL A 411 26.12 -34.02 14.76
CA VAL A 411 25.21 -35.06 15.25
C VAL A 411 25.17 -36.23 14.26
N GLY A 412 25.12 -35.95 12.96
CA GLY A 412 25.16 -36.97 11.91
C GLY A 412 26.42 -37.81 11.96
N ALA A 413 27.60 -37.22 12.20
CA ALA A 413 28.83 -37.97 12.42
C ALA A 413 28.73 -38.95 13.60
N LYS A 414 28.10 -38.57 14.70
CA LYS A 414 27.82 -39.48 15.84
C LYS A 414 26.92 -40.62 15.41
N VAL A 415 25.88 -40.35 14.61
CA VAL A 415 24.95 -41.39 14.09
C VAL A 415 25.71 -42.35 13.17
N VAL A 416 26.61 -41.85 12.34
CA VAL A 416 27.50 -42.67 11.48
C VAL A 416 28.44 -43.52 12.31
N MET A 417 29.10 -42.96 13.32
CA MET A 417 30.00 -43.69 14.23
C MET A 417 29.27 -44.81 14.99
N ASN A 418 27.99 -44.66 15.25
CA ASN A 418 27.16 -45.69 15.86
C ASN A 418 26.63 -46.74 14.85
N GLY A 419 27.03 -46.67 13.60
CA GLY A 419 26.65 -47.62 12.54
C GLY A 419 25.18 -47.49 12.08
N GLN A 420 24.47 -46.44 12.45
CA GLN A 420 23.07 -46.23 12.10
C GLN A 420 22.87 -45.50 10.75
N MET A 421 23.96 -44.98 10.16
CA MET A 421 23.95 -44.23 8.92
C MET A 421 25.33 -44.38 8.23
N SER A 422 25.33 -44.35 6.89
CA SER A 422 26.59 -44.28 6.14
C SER A 422 27.12 -42.85 5.99
N ILE A 423 28.41 -42.73 5.63
CA ILE A 423 29.01 -41.41 5.33
C ILE A 423 28.30 -40.78 4.13
N GLY A 424 28.03 -41.57 3.08
CA GLY A 424 27.31 -41.08 1.90
C GLY A 424 25.89 -40.62 2.21
N GLN A 425 25.18 -41.33 3.11
CA GLN A 425 23.87 -40.90 3.58
C GLN A 425 23.95 -39.55 4.29
N LEU A 426 24.93 -39.30 5.17
CA LEU A 426 25.12 -38.03 5.85
C LEU A 426 25.38 -36.89 4.87
N MET A 427 26.26 -37.12 3.87
CA MET A 427 26.56 -36.12 2.85
C MET A 427 25.36 -35.82 1.98
N THR A 428 24.57 -36.83 1.63
CA THR A 428 23.29 -36.66 0.91
C THR A 428 22.26 -35.90 1.71
N PHE A 429 22.11 -36.21 3.01
CA PHE A 429 21.24 -35.44 3.90
C PHE A 429 21.64 -33.98 3.93
N ASN A 430 22.94 -33.68 4.05
CA ASN A 430 23.45 -32.31 4.06
C ASN A 430 23.23 -31.58 2.73
N ALA A 431 23.37 -32.26 1.59
CA ALA A 431 23.07 -31.71 0.28
C ALA A 431 21.57 -31.40 0.10
N LEU A 432 20.70 -32.33 0.52
CA LEU A 432 19.24 -32.16 0.48
C LEU A 432 18.74 -31.07 1.44
N LEU A 433 19.46 -30.84 2.55
CA LEU A 433 19.11 -29.81 3.53
C LEU A 433 19.04 -28.42 2.90
N SER A 434 19.96 -28.09 2.00
CA SER A 434 19.95 -26.79 1.29
C SER A 434 18.68 -26.63 0.44
N TYR A 435 18.25 -27.69 -0.27
CA TYR A 435 17.01 -27.68 -1.05
C TYR A 435 15.73 -27.62 -0.18
N PHE A 436 15.82 -27.86 1.11
CA PHE A 436 14.73 -27.67 2.07
C PHE A 436 14.75 -26.28 2.69
N VAL A 437 15.93 -25.78 3.10
CA VAL A 437 16.07 -24.53 3.85
C VAL A 437 15.91 -23.31 2.95
N ASP A 438 16.44 -23.32 1.73
CA ASP A 438 16.39 -22.18 0.82
C ASP A 438 14.96 -21.80 0.39
N PRO A 439 14.08 -22.73 -0.05
CA PRO A 439 12.67 -22.42 -0.31
C PRO A 439 11.92 -21.95 0.93
N LEU A 440 12.26 -22.50 2.10
CA LEU A 440 11.66 -22.08 3.35
C LEU A 440 12.00 -20.61 3.68
N GLN A 441 13.25 -20.20 3.46
CA GLN A 441 13.67 -18.81 3.60
C GLN A 441 12.93 -17.89 2.62
N SER A 442 12.70 -18.36 1.39
CA SER A 442 11.92 -17.61 0.38
C SER A 442 10.50 -17.35 0.85
N ILE A 443 9.81 -18.37 1.39
CA ILE A 443 8.46 -18.23 1.96
C ILE A 443 8.44 -17.19 3.09
N ILE A 444 9.42 -17.23 3.97
CA ILE A 444 9.52 -16.32 5.11
C ILE A 444 9.83 -14.88 4.63
N ASN A 445 10.66 -14.74 3.60
CA ASN A 445 11.01 -13.44 3.00
C ASN A 445 9.85 -12.78 2.23
N LEU A 446 8.74 -13.47 1.99
CA LEU A 446 7.53 -12.87 1.42
C LEU A 446 6.91 -11.77 2.29
N GLN A 447 7.12 -11.81 3.61
CA GLN A 447 6.45 -10.90 4.54
C GLN A 447 6.66 -9.41 4.19
N PRO A 448 7.88 -8.89 3.97
CA PRO A 448 8.09 -7.49 3.59
C PRO A 448 7.42 -7.13 2.26
N THR A 449 7.48 -8.03 1.29
CA THR A 449 6.87 -7.85 -0.04
C THR A 449 5.35 -7.77 0.07
N LEU A 450 4.73 -8.65 0.84
CA LEU A 450 3.28 -8.63 1.11
C LEU A 450 2.86 -7.37 1.89
N GLN A 451 3.67 -6.90 2.83
CA GLN A 451 3.40 -5.64 3.55
C GLN A 451 3.44 -4.45 2.60
N SER A 452 4.48 -4.34 1.77
CA SER A 452 4.59 -3.27 0.76
C SER A 452 3.41 -3.29 -0.21
N ALA A 453 3.03 -4.47 -0.69
CA ALA A 453 1.88 -4.63 -1.56
C ALA A 453 0.54 -4.30 -0.86
N ASN A 454 0.40 -4.59 0.43
CA ASN A 454 -0.81 -4.25 1.17
C ASN A 454 -0.97 -2.73 1.34
N VAL A 455 0.14 -2.01 1.56
CA VAL A 455 0.15 -0.54 1.56
C VAL A 455 -0.23 -0.01 0.18
N ALA A 456 0.41 -0.51 -0.88
CA ALA A 456 0.11 -0.16 -2.26
C ALA A 456 -1.36 -0.45 -2.62
N GLN A 457 -1.90 -1.60 -2.19
CA GLN A 457 -3.31 -1.97 -2.40
C GLN A 457 -4.28 -1.03 -1.68
N ASN A 458 -3.96 -0.61 -0.45
CA ASN A 458 -4.79 0.35 0.26
C ASN A 458 -4.83 1.69 -0.47
N ARG A 459 -3.68 2.19 -0.95
CA ARG A 459 -3.58 3.43 -1.73
C ARG A 459 -4.32 3.33 -3.07
N LEU A 460 -4.24 2.19 -3.75
CA LEU A 460 -4.95 1.95 -5.00
C LEU A 460 -6.47 1.83 -4.78
N ASN A 461 -6.89 1.21 -3.67
CA ASN A 461 -8.30 1.11 -3.30
C ASN A 461 -8.95 2.48 -3.09
N GLU A 462 -8.21 3.48 -2.56
CA GLU A 462 -8.73 4.84 -2.41
C GLU A 462 -9.13 5.44 -3.76
N VAL A 463 -8.46 5.07 -4.85
CA VAL A 463 -8.84 5.49 -6.21
C VAL A 463 -10.04 4.67 -6.71
N TYR A 464 -10.04 3.36 -6.54
CA TYR A 464 -11.14 2.49 -7.00
C TYR A 464 -12.46 2.69 -6.24
N MET A 465 -12.44 3.29 -5.06
CA MET A 465 -13.65 3.62 -4.30
C MET A 465 -14.34 4.90 -4.79
N VAL A 466 -13.65 5.72 -5.56
CA VAL A 466 -14.29 6.87 -6.23
C VAL A 466 -15.17 6.32 -7.35
N LYS A 467 -16.45 6.72 -7.34
CA LYS A 467 -17.41 6.25 -8.34
C LYS A 467 -17.05 6.80 -9.72
N SER A 468 -17.17 5.95 -10.74
CA SER A 468 -17.09 6.35 -12.14
C SER A 468 -18.24 7.30 -12.48
N GLU A 469 -17.97 8.29 -13.31
CA GLU A 469 -19.02 9.17 -13.87
C GLU A 469 -19.91 8.43 -14.89
N PHE A 470 -19.38 7.34 -15.49
CA PHE A 470 -20.14 6.49 -16.40
C PHE A 470 -20.94 5.44 -15.61
N GLN A 471 -22.18 5.77 -15.26
CA GLN A 471 -23.08 4.80 -14.62
C GLN A 471 -23.60 3.82 -15.68
N LYS A 472 -23.52 2.52 -15.39
CA LYS A 472 -23.95 1.45 -16.31
C LYS A 472 -25.44 1.51 -16.69
N ASP A 473 -26.25 2.14 -15.85
CA ASP A 473 -27.71 2.23 -15.99
C ASP A 473 -28.19 3.65 -16.36
N ALA A 474 -27.27 4.59 -16.63
CA ALA A 474 -27.66 5.92 -17.09
C ALA A 474 -28.31 5.83 -18.48
N GLN A 475 -29.50 6.37 -18.61
CA GLN A 475 -30.14 6.57 -19.91
C GLN A 475 -29.38 7.66 -20.65
N ILE A 476 -28.49 7.24 -21.56
CA ILE A 476 -27.75 8.18 -22.41
C ILE A 476 -28.71 8.69 -23.49
N ARG A 477 -28.97 10.00 -23.49
CA ARG A 477 -29.77 10.63 -24.55
C ARG A 477 -28.94 10.89 -25.80
N ASP A 478 -29.57 10.83 -26.95
CA ASP A 478 -28.92 11.21 -28.22
C ASP A 478 -28.60 12.71 -28.21
N ALA A 479 -27.40 13.07 -28.66
CA ALA A 479 -26.95 14.46 -28.77
C ALA A 479 -27.94 15.36 -29.55
N LYS A 480 -28.68 14.80 -30.53
CA LYS A 480 -29.73 15.50 -31.27
C LYS A 480 -30.91 15.93 -30.38
N GLN A 481 -31.22 15.20 -29.34
CA GLN A 481 -32.32 15.52 -28.39
C GLN A 481 -31.91 16.66 -27.42
N LEU A 482 -30.62 16.81 -27.18
CA LEU A 482 -30.06 17.86 -26.34
C LEU A 482 -29.77 19.16 -27.11
N ALA A 483 -29.83 19.13 -28.44
CA ALA A 483 -29.62 20.31 -29.28
C ALA A 483 -30.82 21.26 -29.16
N GLY A 484 -30.63 22.37 -28.47
CA GLY A 484 -31.66 23.37 -28.19
C GLY A 484 -31.15 24.48 -27.27
N ASP A 485 -32.04 25.11 -26.56
CA ASP A 485 -31.72 26.18 -25.62
C ASP A 485 -31.03 25.60 -24.37
N ILE A 486 -30.13 26.39 -23.80
CA ILE A 486 -29.42 26.05 -22.56
C ILE A 486 -29.87 27.03 -21.48
N GLU A 487 -30.32 26.52 -20.35
CA GLU A 487 -30.86 27.36 -19.30
C GLU A 487 -30.20 27.06 -17.95
N TYR A 488 -29.77 28.11 -17.28
CA TYR A 488 -29.35 28.11 -15.89
C TYR A 488 -30.51 28.61 -15.04
N HIS A 489 -30.94 27.81 -14.04
CA HIS A 489 -32.04 28.13 -13.15
C HIS A 489 -31.51 28.19 -11.71
N ASN A 490 -31.37 29.39 -11.16
CA ASN A 490 -30.92 29.68 -9.79
C ASN A 490 -29.66 28.88 -9.44
N VAL A 491 -28.66 28.90 -10.34
CA VAL A 491 -27.45 28.07 -10.20
C VAL A 491 -26.48 28.73 -9.25
N ASP A 492 -26.21 28.01 -8.14
CA ASP A 492 -25.11 28.29 -7.22
C ASP A 492 -23.99 27.29 -7.40
N TYR A 493 -22.75 27.75 -7.23
CA TYR A 493 -21.60 26.88 -7.23
C TYR A 493 -20.46 27.42 -6.38
N HIS A 494 -19.85 26.52 -5.60
CA HIS A 494 -18.64 26.78 -4.81
C HIS A 494 -17.65 25.62 -4.91
N TYR A 495 -16.36 25.94 -4.91
CA TYR A 495 -15.30 24.94 -4.78
C TYR A 495 -15.13 24.59 -3.29
N GLY A 496 -15.29 23.31 -2.94
CA GLY A 496 -15.24 22.90 -1.55
C GLY A 496 -16.41 23.42 -0.72
N TYR A 497 -16.23 23.57 0.59
CA TYR A 497 -17.14 24.29 1.49
C TYR A 497 -16.58 25.70 1.71
N GLY A 498 -16.79 26.59 0.75
CA GLY A 498 -16.22 27.92 0.75
C GLY A 498 -17.23 28.99 0.35
N ILE A 499 -16.69 30.10 -0.20
CA ILE A 499 -17.48 31.21 -0.72
C ILE A 499 -18.05 30.80 -2.09
N ASP A 500 -19.31 31.15 -2.33
CA ASP A 500 -19.97 30.93 -3.61
C ASP A 500 -19.22 31.68 -4.72
N VAL A 501 -18.80 30.95 -5.74
CA VAL A 501 -18.16 31.49 -6.95
C VAL A 501 -19.23 31.93 -7.94
N LEU A 502 -20.33 31.19 -8.00
CA LEU A 502 -21.56 31.56 -8.72
C LEU A 502 -22.69 31.59 -7.71
N LYS A 503 -23.51 32.63 -7.78
CA LYS A 503 -24.64 32.83 -6.89
C LYS A 503 -25.88 33.26 -7.66
N ASP A 504 -26.94 32.49 -7.54
CA ASP A 504 -28.26 32.74 -8.14
C ASP A 504 -28.15 33.09 -9.65
N VAL A 505 -27.35 32.32 -10.39
CA VAL A 505 -27.16 32.55 -11.83
C VAL A 505 -28.39 32.06 -12.59
N ASN A 506 -29.04 33.00 -13.26
CA ASN A 506 -30.16 32.77 -14.16
C ASN A 506 -29.77 33.24 -15.57
N LEU A 507 -29.74 32.33 -16.54
CA LEU A 507 -29.32 32.65 -17.90
C LEU A 507 -30.04 31.70 -18.88
N ASN A 508 -30.52 32.26 -19.97
CA ASN A 508 -31.08 31.50 -21.08
C ASN A 508 -30.26 31.80 -22.34
N ILE A 509 -29.68 30.76 -22.94
CA ILE A 509 -28.87 30.81 -24.17
C ILE A 509 -29.66 30.07 -25.24
N LYS A 510 -30.14 30.79 -26.23
CA LYS A 510 -30.90 30.19 -27.34
C LYS A 510 -29.97 29.42 -28.29
N GLN A 511 -30.52 28.43 -28.95
CA GLN A 511 -29.79 27.71 -29.97
C GLN A 511 -29.23 28.64 -31.03
N ASN A 512 -27.93 28.47 -31.38
CA ASN A 512 -27.15 29.31 -32.30
C ASN A 512 -26.78 30.70 -31.78
N ASP A 513 -27.06 31.08 -30.54
CA ASP A 513 -26.59 32.33 -29.97
C ASP A 513 -25.06 32.35 -29.82
N LYS A 514 -24.50 33.53 -29.92
CA LYS A 514 -23.09 33.82 -29.59
C LYS A 514 -23.07 34.62 -28.30
N LEU A 515 -22.76 33.94 -27.20
CA LEU A 515 -22.66 34.57 -25.87
C LEU A 515 -21.22 34.91 -25.55
N THR A 516 -20.98 36.16 -25.13
CA THR A 516 -19.70 36.59 -24.61
C THR A 516 -19.81 36.91 -23.11
N ILE A 517 -19.00 36.23 -22.28
CA ILE A 517 -18.97 36.45 -20.85
C ILE A 517 -17.78 37.33 -20.50
N VAL A 518 -18.05 38.54 -19.99
CA VAL A 518 -17.03 39.53 -19.60
C VAL A 518 -17.06 39.78 -18.09
N GLY A 519 -15.93 40.11 -17.52
CA GLY A 519 -15.83 40.39 -16.08
C GLY A 519 -14.36 40.34 -15.61
N MET A 520 -14.14 40.75 -14.37
CA MET A 520 -12.82 40.71 -13.72
C MET A 520 -12.28 39.30 -13.56
N SER A 521 -10.96 39.12 -13.37
CA SER A 521 -10.39 37.84 -13.00
C SER A 521 -11.00 37.36 -11.67
N GLY A 522 -11.35 36.08 -11.59
CA GLY A 522 -12.00 35.50 -10.39
C GLY A 522 -13.53 35.66 -10.34
N SER A 523 -14.19 36.32 -11.31
CA SER A 523 -15.66 36.51 -11.30
C SER A 523 -16.49 35.29 -11.71
N GLY A 524 -15.93 34.08 -11.74
CA GLY A 524 -16.67 32.84 -12.02
C GLY A 524 -16.86 32.48 -13.49
N LYS A 525 -16.35 33.26 -14.47
CA LYS A 525 -16.50 32.99 -15.92
C LYS A 525 -16.12 31.58 -16.34
N SER A 526 -14.92 31.16 -16.00
CA SER A 526 -14.43 29.82 -16.31
C SER A 526 -15.20 28.72 -15.57
N THR A 527 -15.69 29.01 -14.37
CA THR A 527 -16.53 28.09 -13.59
C THR A 527 -17.86 27.87 -14.28
N MET A 528 -18.47 28.90 -14.80
CA MET A 528 -19.72 28.82 -15.56
C MET A 528 -19.57 27.92 -16.80
N VAL A 529 -18.48 28.11 -17.57
CA VAL A 529 -18.19 27.23 -18.72
C VAL A 529 -17.91 25.79 -18.29
N LYS A 530 -17.23 25.57 -17.15
CA LYS A 530 -16.95 24.23 -16.63
C LYS A 530 -18.22 23.50 -16.18
N LEU A 531 -19.24 24.21 -15.67
CA LEU A 531 -20.56 23.64 -15.41
C LEU A 531 -21.28 23.27 -16.71
N LEU A 532 -21.13 24.09 -17.75
CA LEU A 532 -21.74 23.85 -19.07
C LEU A 532 -21.22 22.58 -19.72
N VAL A 533 -19.90 22.31 -19.63
CA VAL A 533 -19.25 21.11 -20.19
C VAL A 533 -19.26 19.92 -19.23
N ASP A 534 -20.07 19.98 -18.18
CA ASP A 534 -20.28 18.89 -17.22
C ASP A 534 -19.04 18.47 -16.40
N PHE A 535 -18.06 19.36 -16.25
CA PHE A 535 -16.91 19.07 -15.38
C PHE A 535 -17.27 19.12 -13.90
N PHE A 536 -18.29 19.91 -13.53
CA PHE A 536 -18.78 20.03 -12.16
C PHE A 536 -20.31 20.06 -12.14
N SER A 537 -20.88 19.66 -11.00
CA SER A 537 -22.31 19.75 -10.73
C SER A 537 -22.64 21.06 -9.98
N PRO A 538 -23.74 21.75 -10.28
CA PRO A 538 -24.21 22.86 -9.47
C PRO A 538 -24.36 22.46 -8.00
N SER A 539 -24.05 23.38 -7.08
CA SER A 539 -24.26 23.16 -5.65
C SER A 539 -25.75 23.28 -5.30
N GLU A 540 -26.44 24.22 -5.94
CA GLU A 540 -27.88 24.43 -5.89
C GLU A 540 -28.37 24.87 -7.27
N GLY A 541 -29.69 24.77 -7.52
CA GLY A 541 -30.27 25.06 -8.82
C GLY A 541 -30.10 23.92 -9.83
N LYS A 542 -30.38 24.20 -11.09
CA LYS A 542 -30.29 23.21 -12.18
C LYS A 542 -29.84 23.84 -13.49
N LEU A 543 -29.19 23.01 -14.30
CA LEU A 543 -28.80 23.32 -15.68
C LEU A 543 -29.56 22.41 -16.63
N THR A 544 -30.25 22.98 -17.61
CA THR A 544 -31.03 22.21 -18.59
C THR A 544 -30.53 22.42 -20.01
N PHE A 545 -30.63 21.37 -20.82
CA PHE A 545 -30.32 21.36 -22.26
C PHE A 545 -31.58 20.96 -23.01
N ASN A 546 -32.13 21.88 -23.81
CA ASN A 546 -33.39 21.69 -24.52
C ASN A 546 -34.53 21.20 -23.59
N GLY A 547 -34.60 21.75 -22.36
CA GLY A 547 -35.58 21.41 -21.34
C GLY A 547 -35.28 20.14 -20.55
N PHE A 548 -34.26 19.37 -20.90
CA PHE A 548 -33.85 18.18 -20.13
C PHE A 548 -32.86 18.57 -19.04
N ASP A 549 -33.06 18.07 -17.83
CA ASP A 549 -32.11 18.30 -16.74
C ASP A 549 -30.79 17.55 -17.03
N ARG A 550 -29.68 18.17 -16.67
CA ARG A 550 -28.35 17.57 -16.79
C ARG A 550 -28.24 16.22 -16.06
N SER A 551 -28.96 16.04 -14.97
CA SER A 551 -28.96 14.80 -14.17
C SER A 551 -29.71 13.63 -14.82
N GLU A 552 -30.50 13.88 -15.85
CA GLU A 552 -31.23 12.89 -16.66
C GLU A 552 -30.39 12.44 -17.85
#